data_387ace098a27ece086926c739de8fa97
#
_entry.id   387ace098a27ece086926c739de8fa97
#
_cell.length_a   1.000
_cell.length_b   1.000
_cell.length_c   1.000
_cell.angle_alpha   90.00
_cell.angle_beta   90.00
_cell.angle_gamma   90.00
#
_symmetry.space_group_name_H-M   'P 1'
#
loop_
_entity.id
_entity.type
_entity.pdbx_description
1 polymer ?
#
loop_
_entity_poly.entity_id
_entity_poly.type
_entity_poly.pdbx_seq_one_letter_code
_entity_poly.pdbx_strand_id
1 'polypeptide(L)'
;MKIKNIILLGLVLFVVSAVNAQDIISVAELSKISKNSDVIVVYAGAEDDFKVHITGAVSVPHTSLCNDTPVRGLIKPTAEMAKILGSAGISSDKTIVVYDEGSGKYAGRMYWILKYLGAENVKMLDGNLTAWKSGRKPVTGAPTKVVAATFTAKPQAGYLAKMDEVKTAIGNSAYVLVDARTPEEFAGKAETELRKGHIPGAVNINYETVLDPKGMLKTNAELKTLFESKGVTSDKTVIAFCETSVRAGIVFLALKGLGYSKVKVYDGAYLEWQATSSNKVE
;
A
#
# COMPACT_ATOMS: atom_id res chain seq x y z
N MET A 1 -28.94 64.44 1.21
CA MET A 1 -27.85 63.57 1.70
C MET A 1 -28.21 62.14 1.33
N LYS A 2 -27.64 61.57 0.27
CA LYS A 2 -27.96 60.22 -0.25
C LYS A 2 -26.94 59.24 0.28
N ILE A 3 -27.39 58.31 1.14
CA ILE A 3 -26.56 57.22 1.70
C ILE A 3 -26.47 56.14 0.61
N LYS A 4 -25.27 55.88 0.11
CA LYS A 4 -25.00 54.75 -0.82
C LYS A 4 -24.74 53.48 0.03
N ASN A 5 -25.66 52.55 -0.04
CA ASN A 5 -25.45 51.21 0.48
C ASN A 5 -24.40 50.48 -0.38
N ILE A 6 -23.24 50.23 0.17
CA ILE A 6 -22.23 49.32 -0.40
C ILE A 6 -22.53 47.94 0.06
N ILE A 7 -23.05 47.07 -0.80
CA ILE A 7 -23.20 45.64 -0.56
C ILE A 7 -21.82 45.01 -0.78
N LEU A 8 -21.18 44.60 0.32
CA LEU A 8 -19.94 43.84 0.28
C LEU A 8 -20.28 42.38 0.00
N LEU A 9 -20.12 41.97 -1.27
CA LEU A 9 -20.31 40.58 -1.69
C LEU A 9 -19.08 39.76 -1.20
N GLY A 10 -19.24 39.06 -0.09
CA GLY A 10 -18.21 38.15 0.43
C GLY A 10 -18.03 36.96 -0.50
N LEU A 11 -16.92 36.93 -1.23
CA LEU A 11 -16.50 35.78 -2.03
C LEU A 11 -16.07 34.66 -1.07
N VAL A 12 -16.97 33.73 -0.79
CA VAL A 12 -16.59 32.48 -0.07
C VAL A 12 -15.80 31.63 -1.06
N LEU A 13 -14.46 31.68 -0.96
CA LEU A 13 -13.60 30.72 -1.61
C LEU A 13 -13.86 29.35 -0.97
N PHE A 14 -14.63 28.50 -1.64
CA PHE A 14 -14.62 27.07 -1.40
C PHE A 14 -13.23 26.56 -1.82
N VAL A 15 -12.33 26.41 -0.86
CA VAL A 15 -11.14 25.60 -1.03
C VAL A 15 -11.64 24.15 -1.11
N VAL A 16 -11.93 23.71 -2.33
CA VAL A 16 -12.06 22.27 -2.61
C VAL A 16 -10.67 21.72 -2.41
N SER A 17 -10.43 21.16 -1.22
CA SER A 17 -9.26 20.33 -0.99
C SER A 17 -9.34 19.18 -1.98
N ALA A 18 -8.59 19.30 -3.09
CA ALA A 18 -8.36 18.19 -3.99
C ALA A 18 -7.77 17.07 -3.13
N VAL A 19 -8.57 16.07 -2.78
CA VAL A 19 -8.11 14.86 -2.13
C VAL A 19 -7.09 14.26 -3.07
N ASN A 20 -5.87 14.19 -2.58
CA ASN A 20 -4.70 13.84 -3.36
C ASN A 20 -4.84 12.42 -3.93
N ALA A 21 -5.13 12.32 -5.22
CA ALA A 21 -4.79 11.18 -6.06
C ALA A 21 -3.23 11.05 -6.20
N GLN A 22 -2.51 11.44 -5.15
CA GLN A 22 -1.06 11.69 -5.22
C GLN A 22 -0.26 10.39 -5.31
N ASP A 23 -0.82 9.28 -4.80
CA ASP A 23 -0.11 8.01 -4.67
C ASP A 23 -0.52 6.96 -5.72
N ILE A 24 -1.44 7.31 -6.63
CA ILE A 24 -1.84 6.51 -7.80
C ILE A 24 -1.46 7.25 -9.08
N ILE A 25 -1.00 6.50 -10.08
CA ILE A 25 -0.70 7.04 -11.41
C ILE A 25 -1.42 6.23 -12.49
N SER A 26 -2.11 6.91 -13.39
CA SER A 26 -2.78 6.25 -14.52
C SER A 26 -1.77 5.76 -15.57
N VAL A 27 -2.18 4.80 -16.40
CA VAL A 27 -1.41 4.33 -17.57
C VAL A 27 -1.06 5.49 -18.51
N ALA A 28 -1.99 6.42 -18.70
CA ALA A 28 -1.78 7.58 -19.57
C ALA A 28 -0.70 8.53 -19.04
N GLU A 29 -0.71 8.80 -17.73
CA GLU A 29 0.29 9.65 -17.08
C GLU A 29 1.65 8.97 -17.05
N LEU A 30 1.74 7.71 -16.58
CA LEU A 30 3.01 6.99 -16.54
C LEU A 30 3.63 6.88 -17.93
N SER A 31 2.85 6.64 -18.98
CA SER A 31 3.39 6.53 -20.35
C SER A 31 4.07 7.81 -20.85
N LYS A 32 3.70 8.98 -20.29
CA LYS A 32 4.34 10.27 -20.64
C LYS A 32 5.68 10.48 -19.92
N ILE A 33 5.80 9.92 -18.70
CA ILE A 33 6.96 10.20 -17.83
C ILE A 33 7.89 9.00 -17.63
N SER A 34 7.51 7.78 -18.03
CA SER A 34 8.29 6.55 -17.77
C SER A 34 9.72 6.55 -18.35
N LYS A 35 10.01 7.46 -19.28
CA LYS A 35 11.36 7.63 -19.85
C LYS A 35 12.17 8.78 -19.22
N ASN A 36 11.58 9.52 -18.29
CA ASN A 36 12.29 10.60 -17.61
C ASN A 36 13.33 10.00 -16.65
N SER A 37 14.51 10.62 -16.60
CA SER A 37 15.60 10.21 -15.71
C SER A 37 15.25 10.24 -14.21
N ASP A 38 14.22 11.03 -13.84
CA ASP A 38 13.77 11.19 -12.46
C ASP A 38 12.61 10.23 -12.08
N VAL A 39 12.27 9.30 -12.98
CA VAL A 39 11.24 8.29 -12.76
C VAL A 39 11.87 6.89 -12.81
N ILE A 40 11.57 6.10 -11.80
CA ILE A 40 11.96 4.69 -11.73
C ILE A 40 10.70 3.84 -11.66
N VAL A 41 10.55 2.90 -12.60
CA VAL A 41 9.44 1.96 -12.63
C VAL A 41 9.89 0.64 -12.03
N VAL A 42 9.22 0.16 -10.99
CA VAL A 42 9.63 -1.00 -10.18
C VAL A 42 8.56 -2.08 -10.24
N TYR A 43 8.92 -3.26 -10.69
CA TYR A 43 8.10 -4.46 -10.60
C TYR A 43 8.29 -5.11 -9.22
N ALA A 44 7.20 -5.37 -8.52
CA ALA A 44 7.19 -5.87 -7.15
C ALA A 44 6.71 -7.33 -7.00
N GLY A 45 6.26 -7.95 -8.10
CA GLY A 45 5.79 -9.33 -8.14
C GLY A 45 6.91 -10.37 -8.05
N ALA A 46 6.59 -11.63 -8.33
CA ALA A 46 7.60 -12.68 -8.34
C ALA A 46 8.58 -12.51 -9.52
N GLU A 47 9.84 -12.89 -9.31
CA GLU A 47 10.89 -12.76 -10.35
C GLU A 47 10.53 -13.51 -11.63
N ASP A 48 9.94 -14.70 -11.50
CA ASP A 48 9.52 -15.51 -12.63
C ASP A 48 8.45 -14.86 -13.52
N ASP A 49 7.70 -13.90 -13.00
CA ASP A 49 6.65 -13.17 -13.74
C ASP A 49 7.21 -11.93 -14.46
N PHE A 50 8.47 -11.55 -14.21
CA PHE A 50 9.11 -10.41 -14.86
C PHE A 50 9.52 -10.63 -16.31
N LYS A 51 9.22 -11.79 -16.87
CA LYS A 51 9.52 -12.17 -18.27
C LYS A 51 8.93 -11.22 -19.31
N VAL A 52 7.80 -10.59 -19.00
CA VAL A 52 7.19 -9.52 -19.81
C VAL A 52 6.87 -8.36 -18.89
N HIS A 53 7.56 -7.25 -19.07
CA HIS A 53 7.49 -6.10 -18.15
C HIS A 53 7.42 -4.77 -18.89
N ILE A 54 7.09 -3.70 -18.17
CA ILE A 54 7.11 -2.33 -18.71
C ILE A 54 8.54 -1.99 -19.13
N THR A 55 8.70 -1.48 -20.35
CA THR A 55 10.03 -1.14 -20.90
C THR A 55 10.77 -0.17 -19.98
N GLY A 56 11.97 -0.53 -19.55
CA GLY A 56 12.81 0.23 -18.63
C GLY A 56 12.51 0.00 -17.14
N ALA A 57 11.55 -0.86 -16.81
CA ALA A 57 11.31 -1.24 -15.40
C ALA A 57 12.45 -2.11 -14.86
N VAL A 58 12.70 -1.98 -13.56
CA VAL A 58 13.59 -2.87 -12.79
C VAL A 58 12.76 -3.82 -11.94
N SER A 59 13.27 -5.04 -11.70
CA SER A 59 12.62 -6.01 -10.81
C SER A 59 13.19 -5.91 -9.40
N VAL A 60 12.30 -5.74 -8.43
CA VAL A 60 12.59 -5.91 -7.00
C VAL A 60 11.40 -6.65 -6.40
N PRO A 61 11.41 -7.99 -6.41
CA PRO A 61 10.36 -8.76 -5.76
C PRO A 61 10.21 -8.32 -4.30
N HIS A 62 8.98 -8.08 -3.84
CA HIS A 62 8.73 -7.64 -2.46
C HIS A 62 9.35 -8.59 -1.43
N THR A 63 9.46 -9.89 -1.76
CA THR A 63 10.08 -10.91 -0.91
C THR A 63 11.56 -10.66 -0.68
N SER A 64 12.28 -10.02 -1.60
CA SER A 64 13.70 -9.68 -1.42
C SER A 64 13.93 -8.70 -0.26
N LEU A 65 12.89 -7.94 0.11
CA LEU A 65 12.90 -6.99 1.23
C LEU A 65 12.36 -7.60 2.54
N CYS A 66 12.03 -8.88 2.54
CA CYS A 66 11.44 -9.58 3.67
C CYS A 66 12.33 -10.74 4.13
N ASN A 67 12.14 -11.17 5.38
CA ASN A 67 12.76 -12.37 5.96
C ASN A 67 11.77 -13.54 5.90
N ASP A 68 12.28 -14.76 5.87
CA ASP A 68 11.49 -15.98 6.00
C ASP A 68 11.44 -16.50 7.46
N THR A 69 12.38 -16.05 8.29
CA THR A 69 12.51 -16.43 9.70
C THR A 69 12.79 -15.20 10.56
N PRO A 70 12.38 -15.13 11.84
CA PRO A 70 11.56 -16.13 12.57
C PRO A 70 10.09 -16.17 12.13
N VAL A 71 9.61 -15.09 11.47
CA VAL A 71 8.24 -14.99 10.94
C VAL A 71 8.35 -14.59 9.48
N ARG A 72 7.78 -15.43 8.61
CA ARG A 72 7.76 -15.16 7.17
C ARG A 72 7.06 -13.86 6.85
N GLY A 73 7.70 -13.03 6.05
CA GLY A 73 7.14 -11.76 5.56
C GLY A 73 7.53 -10.54 6.37
N LEU A 74 8.18 -10.68 7.54
CA LEU A 74 8.74 -9.53 8.26
C LEU A 74 9.76 -8.79 7.39
N ILE A 75 9.67 -7.47 7.35
CA ILE A 75 10.65 -6.66 6.62
C ILE A 75 12.06 -6.83 7.22
N LYS A 76 13.04 -6.76 6.34
CA LYS A 76 14.45 -6.79 6.70
C LYS A 76 14.87 -5.53 7.45
N PRO A 77 16.05 -5.54 8.10
CA PRO A 77 16.62 -4.32 8.65
C PRO A 77 16.70 -3.20 7.61
N THR A 78 16.40 -1.97 8.02
CA THR A 78 16.34 -0.79 7.15
C THR A 78 17.57 -0.62 6.26
N ALA A 79 18.78 -0.82 6.82
CA ALA A 79 20.03 -0.68 6.06
C ALA A 79 20.17 -1.74 4.96
N GLU A 80 19.69 -2.97 5.20
CA GLU A 80 19.69 -4.05 4.22
C GLU A 80 18.72 -3.76 3.07
N MET A 81 17.49 -3.34 3.40
CA MET A 81 16.51 -2.94 2.39
C MET A 81 17.01 -1.76 1.54
N ALA A 82 17.63 -0.76 2.16
CA ALA A 82 18.23 0.37 1.44
C ALA A 82 19.33 -0.07 0.47
N LYS A 83 20.16 -1.02 0.88
CA LYS A 83 21.20 -1.60 0.02
C LYS A 83 20.61 -2.34 -1.17
N ILE A 84 19.58 -3.18 -0.95
CA ILE A 84 18.90 -3.92 -2.02
C ILE A 84 18.29 -2.94 -3.03
N LEU A 85 17.53 -1.94 -2.56
CA LEU A 85 16.92 -0.93 -3.40
C LEU A 85 17.95 -0.13 -4.19
N GLY A 86 19.03 0.32 -3.55
CA GLY A 86 20.12 1.03 -4.20
C GLY A 86 20.84 0.20 -5.25
N SER A 87 21.10 -1.09 -4.99
CA SER A 87 21.69 -2.01 -5.96
C SER A 87 20.80 -2.23 -7.18
N ALA A 88 19.48 -2.13 -7.03
CA ALA A 88 18.51 -2.16 -8.13
C ALA A 88 18.36 -0.80 -8.85
N GLY A 89 19.21 0.18 -8.55
CA GLY A 89 19.16 1.52 -9.17
C GLY A 89 18.08 2.44 -8.63
N ILE A 90 17.45 2.09 -7.50
CA ILE A 90 16.38 2.90 -6.91
C ILE A 90 16.98 3.93 -5.96
N SER A 91 16.64 5.20 -6.17
CA SER A 91 17.03 6.33 -5.32
C SER A 91 15.80 6.96 -4.67
N SER A 92 15.92 7.33 -3.39
CA SER A 92 14.80 7.85 -2.59
C SER A 92 14.34 9.27 -2.97
N ASP A 93 15.13 10.01 -3.75
CA ASP A 93 14.85 11.36 -4.23
C ASP A 93 14.07 11.39 -5.56
N LYS A 94 13.91 10.23 -6.21
CA LYS A 94 13.18 10.10 -7.47
C LYS A 94 11.72 9.75 -7.28
N THR A 95 10.93 9.91 -8.33
CA THR A 95 9.57 9.35 -8.41
C THR A 95 9.67 7.85 -8.64
N ILE A 96 9.19 7.07 -7.69
CA ILE A 96 9.18 5.60 -7.77
C ILE A 96 7.76 5.15 -8.09
N VAL A 97 7.59 4.48 -9.23
CA VAL A 97 6.30 3.92 -9.63
C VAL A 97 6.35 2.41 -9.48
N VAL A 98 5.57 1.87 -8.55
CA VAL A 98 5.50 0.43 -8.31
C VAL A 98 4.33 -0.19 -9.06
N TYR A 99 4.52 -1.44 -9.51
CA TYR A 99 3.46 -2.23 -10.12
C TYR A 99 3.71 -3.72 -9.92
N ASP A 100 2.67 -4.53 -10.10
CA ASP A 100 2.74 -5.99 -10.17
C ASP A 100 2.05 -6.51 -11.45
N GLU A 101 1.75 -7.79 -11.52
CA GLU A 101 1.09 -8.43 -12.66
C GLU A 101 -0.36 -7.97 -12.86
N GLY A 102 -1.06 -7.56 -11.79
CA GLY A 102 -2.46 -7.11 -11.84
C GLY A 102 -3.24 -7.27 -10.54
N SER A 103 -2.69 -7.99 -9.55
CA SER A 103 -3.36 -8.22 -8.26
C SER A 103 -3.36 -7.00 -7.34
N GLY A 104 -2.40 -6.09 -7.53
CA GLY A 104 -2.19 -4.91 -6.69
C GLY A 104 -1.61 -5.21 -5.32
N LYS A 105 -1.60 -6.46 -4.86
CA LYS A 105 -1.14 -6.83 -3.50
C LYS A 105 0.36 -6.69 -3.32
N TYR A 106 1.15 -7.08 -4.33
CA TYR A 106 2.62 -6.99 -4.27
C TYR A 106 3.09 -5.55 -4.48
N ALA A 107 2.46 -4.83 -5.42
CA ALA A 107 2.68 -3.41 -5.61
C ALA A 107 2.30 -2.61 -4.35
N GLY A 108 1.17 -2.93 -3.71
CA GLY A 108 0.75 -2.33 -2.44
C GLY A 108 1.74 -2.61 -1.30
N ARG A 109 2.26 -3.83 -1.21
CA ARG A 109 3.31 -4.18 -0.23
C ARG A 109 4.57 -3.35 -0.45
N MET A 110 5.05 -3.26 -1.70
CA MET A 110 6.23 -2.47 -2.07
C MET A 110 5.99 -0.98 -1.79
N TYR A 111 4.80 -0.46 -2.15
CA TYR A 111 4.41 0.92 -1.84
C TYR A 111 4.54 1.22 -0.34
N TRP A 112 3.96 0.36 0.52
CA TRP A 112 4.05 0.54 1.97
C TRP A 112 5.50 0.49 2.46
N ILE A 113 6.33 -0.48 2.01
CA ILE A 113 7.74 -0.57 2.40
C ILE A 113 8.49 0.70 2.03
N LEU A 114 8.32 1.22 0.81
CA LEU A 114 8.98 2.44 0.36
C LEU A 114 8.53 3.68 1.16
N LYS A 115 7.22 3.79 1.46
CA LYS A 115 6.71 4.87 2.34
C LYS A 115 7.24 4.73 3.76
N TYR A 116 7.31 3.51 4.30
CA TYR A 116 7.95 3.26 5.60
C TYR A 116 9.43 3.66 5.59
N LEU A 117 10.16 3.39 4.52
CA LEU A 117 11.56 3.79 4.36
C LEU A 117 11.74 5.30 4.10
N GLY A 118 10.68 6.07 4.02
CA GLY A 118 10.69 7.51 3.90
C GLY A 118 10.83 8.04 2.48
N ALA A 119 10.60 7.21 1.45
CA ALA A 119 10.50 7.71 0.08
C ALA A 119 9.24 8.59 -0.06
N GLU A 120 9.42 9.83 -0.50
CA GLU A 120 8.33 10.81 -0.57
C GLU A 120 7.43 10.58 -1.78
N ASN A 121 8.04 10.43 -2.96
CA ASN A 121 7.37 10.37 -4.25
C ASN A 121 7.18 8.91 -4.71
N VAL A 122 6.34 8.16 -4.02
CA VAL A 122 5.98 6.78 -4.39
C VAL A 122 4.57 6.76 -4.93
N LYS A 123 4.39 6.13 -6.09
CA LYS A 123 3.09 5.93 -6.72
C LYS A 123 2.89 4.46 -7.08
N MET A 124 1.64 4.00 -7.11
CA MET A 124 1.28 2.71 -7.68
C MET A 124 0.61 2.92 -9.05
N LEU A 125 1.00 2.12 -10.03
CA LEU A 125 0.32 2.12 -11.33
C LEU A 125 -1.08 1.52 -11.18
N ASP A 126 -2.10 2.32 -11.50
CA ASP A 126 -3.49 1.89 -11.41
C ASP A 126 -3.79 0.78 -12.41
N GLY A 127 -4.32 -0.36 -11.92
CA GLY A 127 -4.55 -1.58 -12.67
C GLY A 127 -3.28 -2.33 -13.11
N ASN A 128 -2.10 -1.88 -12.67
CA ASN A 128 -0.82 -2.59 -12.79
C ASN A 128 -0.45 -2.97 -14.24
N LEU A 129 0.29 -4.09 -14.44
CA LEU A 129 0.72 -4.54 -15.78
C LEU A 129 -0.49 -4.88 -16.68
N THR A 130 -1.57 -5.38 -16.10
CA THR A 130 -2.81 -5.70 -16.84
C THR A 130 -3.38 -4.46 -17.53
N ALA A 131 -3.51 -3.34 -16.80
CA ALA A 131 -3.99 -2.08 -17.37
C ALA A 131 -3.01 -1.49 -18.39
N TRP A 132 -1.69 -1.60 -18.14
CA TRP A 132 -0.65 -1.15 -19.06
C TRP A 132 -0.75 -1.85 -20.40
N LYS A 133 -0.88 -3.20 -20.42
CA LYS A 133 -1.07 -4.00 -21.62
C LYS A 133 -2.40 -3.68 -22.31
N SER A 134 -3.49 -3.55 -21.56
CA SER A 134 -4.80 -3.16 -22.09
C SER A 134 -4.77 -1.79 -22.77
N GLY A 135 -3.96 -0.86 -22.26
CA GLY A 135 -3.66 0.44 -22.85
C GLY A 135 -2.71 0.39 -24.05
N ARG A 136 -2.32 -0.82 -24.51
CA ARG A 136 -1.38 -1.06 -25.63
C ARG A 136 -0.06 -0.30 -25.46
N LYS A 137 0.45 -0.22 -24.23
CA LYS A 137 1.72 0.45 -23.93
C LYS A 137 2.89 -0.52 -24.08
N PRO A 138 4.12 0.00 -24.37
CA PRO A 138 5.29 -0.82 -24.66
C PRO A 138 5.66 -1.74 -23.50
N VAL A 139 5.85 -3.02 -23.81
CA VAL A 139 6.43 -4.02 -22.91
C VAL A 139 7.63 -4.66 -23.57
N THR A 140 8.50 -5.27 -22.78
CA THR A 140 9.70 -5.97 -23.25
C THR A 140 9.98 -7.21 -22.41
N GLY A 141 10.73 -8.16 -22.96
CA GLY A 141 11.39 -9.23 -22.21
C GLY A 141 12.88 -9.02 -22.10
N ALA A 142 13.41 -7.92 -22.66
CA ALA A 142 14.85 -7.63 -22.59
C ALA A 142 15.19 -7.05 -21.21
N PRO A 143 16.29 -7.50 -20.57
CA PRO A 143 16.69 -7.01 -19.26
C PRO A 143 16.98 -5.50 -19.28
N THR A 144 16.53 -4.79 -18.24
CA THR A 144 16.87 -3.37 -18.06
C THR A 144 18.30 -3.24 -17.54
N LYS A 145 19.10 -2.38 -18.18
CA LYS A 145 20.44 -2.05 -17.68
C LYS A 145 20.30 -1.23 -16.40
N VAL A 146 20.68 -1.81 -15.28
CA VAL A 146 20.66 -1.16 -13.97
C VAL A 146 22.00 -0.46 -13.71
N VAL A 147 21.91 0.79 -13.26
CA VAL A 147 23.05 1.51 -12.67
C VAL A 147 22.75 1.69 -11.21
N ALA A 148 23.61 1.15 -10.34
CA ALA A 148 23.41 1.25 -8.89
C ALA A 148 23.29 2.72 -8.45
N ALA A 149 22.43 2.97 -7.48
CA ALA A 149 22.16 4.28 -6.88
C ALA A 149 22.25 4.20 -5.36
N THR A 150 22.12 5.32 -4.69
CA THR A 150 22.00 5.36 -3.23
C THR A 150 20.55 5.54 -2.84
N PHE A 151 20.01 4.60 -2.07
CA PHE A 151 18.72 4.76 -1.42
C PHE A 151 18.95 5.22 0.04
N THR A 152 18.57 6.45 0.36
CA THR A 152 18.67 7.01 1.71
C THR A 152 17.39 6.74 2.47
N ALA A 153 17.43 5.75 3.37
CA ALA A 153 16.29 5.41 4.18
C ALA A 153 16.12 6.34 5.38
N LYS A 154 14.87 6.79 5.61
CA LYS A 154 14.45 7.60 6.76
C LYS A 154 13.17 6.98 7.36
N PRO A 155 13.27 5.91 8.16
CA PRO A 155 12.13 5.12 8.59
C PRO A 155 11.03 5.95 9.26
N GLN A 156 9.81 5.75 8.81
CA GLN A 156 8.60 6.40 9.30
C GLN A 156 7.88 5.44 10.27
N ALA A 157 8.23 5.51 11.56
CA ALA A 157 7.64 4.63 12.59
C ALA A 157 6.10 4.71 12.67
N GLY A 158 5.52 5.82 12.23
CA GLY A 158 4.08 6.02 12.15
C GLY A 158 3.36 5.11 11.16
N TYR A 159 4.07 4.40 10.28
CA TYR A 159 3.49 3.48 9.29
C TYR A 159 3.62 1.99 9.67
N LEU A 160 4.34 1.70 10.74
CA LEU A 160 4.58 0.34 11.23
C LEU A 160 3.90 0.13 12.59
N ALA A 161 3.12 -0.93 12.71
CA ALA A 161 2.65 -1.44 14.00
C ALA A 161 3.38 -2.75 14.34
N LYS A 162 3.66 -2.94 15.62
CA LYS A 162 4.20 -4.19 16.18
C LYS A 162 3.13 -4.88 17.02
N MET A 163 3.35 -6.14 17.39
CA MET A 163 2.42 -6.95 18.15
C MET A 163 1.91 -6.27 19.43
N ASP A 164 2.77 -5.58 20.17
CA ASP A 164 2.36 -4.92 21.43
C ASP A 164 1.38 -3.77 21.18
N GLU A 165 1.53 -3.04 20.06
CA GLU A 165 0.56 -2.02 19.67
C GLU A 165 -0.78 -2.65 19.26
N VAL A 166 -0.75 -3.79 18.56
CA VAL A 166 -1.96 -4.55 18.21
C VAL A 166 -2.68 -5.04 19.46
N LYS A 167 -1.95 -5.56 20.46
CA LYS A 167 -2.52 -5.91 21.78
C LYS A 167 -3.19 -4.73 22.47
N THR A 168 -2.59 -3.55 22.41
CA THR A 168 -3.14 -2.30 22.97
C THR A 168 -4.39 -1.81 22.21
N ALA A 169 -4.48 -2.12 20.93
CA ALA A 169 -5.60 -1.73 20.07
C ALA A 169 -6.88 -2.54 20.34
N ILE A 170 -6.75 -3.78 20.84
CA ILE A 170 -7.90 -4.65 21.14
C ILE A 170 -8.78 -4.01 22.21
N GLY A 171 -10.07 -3.79 21.87
CA GLY A 171 -11.05 -3.17 22.77
C GLY A 171 -10.88 -1.66 22.97
N ASN A 172 -9.91 -1.03 22.31
CA ASN A 172 -9.66 0.41 22.40
C ASN A 172 -10.40 1.15 21.26
N SER A 173 -11.38 1.98 21.59
CA SER A 173 -12.20 2.72 20.62
C SER A 173 -11.43 3.71 19.75
N ALA A 174 -10.21 4.13 20.15
CA ALA A 174 -9.33 4.99 19.34
C ALA A 174 -8.63 4.24 18.20
N TYR A 175 -8.75 2.91 18.16
CA TYR A 175 -8.15 2.06 17.14
C TYR A 175 -9.21 1.27 16.37
N VAL A 176 -8.84 0.84 15.19
CA VAL A 176 -9.54 -0.21 14.44
C VAL A 176 -8.51 -1.12 13.78
N LEU A 177 -8.67 -2.43 13.99
CA LEU A 177 -7.87 -3.48 13.37
C LEU A 177 -8.59 -3.92 12.08
N VAL A 178 -7.90 -3.87 10.95
CA VAL A 178 -8.46 -4.26 9.64
C VAL A 178 -7.74 -5.50 9.13
N ASP A 179 -8.46 -6.62 9.09
CA ASP A 179 -7.99 -7.88 8.50
C ASP A 179 -8.29 -7.88 6.99
N ALA A 180 -7.24 -7.84 6.19
CA ALA A 180 -7.32 -7.81 4.72
C ALA A 180 -7.40 -9.21 4.08
N ARG A 181 -7.53 -10.28 4.87
CA ARG A 181 -7.71 -11.65 4.38
C ARG A 181 -9.11 -11.86 3.81
N THR A 182 -9.32 -13.02 3.19
CA THR A 182 -10.65 -13.40 2.70
C THR A 182 -11.66 -13.56 3.85
N PRO A 183 -12.97 -13.45 3.57
CA PRO A 183 -14.01 -13.70 4.58
C PRO A 183 -13.92 -15.10 5.19
N GLU A 184 -13.53 -16.11 4.40
CA GLU A 184 -13.36 -17.50 4.83
C GLU A 184 -12.18 -17.65 5.82
N GLU A 185 -11.04 -17.02 5.53
CA GLU A 185 -9.89 -16.98 6.44
C GLU A 185 -10.26 -16.29 7.76
N PHE A 186 -10.93 -15.13 7.65
CA PHE A 186 -11.37 -14.35 8.80
C PHE A 186 -12.34 -15.12 9.70
N ALA A 187 -13.32 -15.82 9.10
CA ALA A 187 -14.32 -16.59 9.81
C ALA A 187 -13.82 -17.97 10.29
N GLY A 188 -12.54 -18.30 10.07
CA GLY A 188 -11.96 -19.60 10.44
C GLY A 188 -12.49 -20.77 9.63
N LYS A 189 -13.04 -20.52 8.44
CA LYS A 189 -13.61 -21.54 7.54
C LYS A 189 -12.65 -21.98 6.44
N ALA A 190 -11.57 -21.23 6.20
CA ALA A 190 -10.57 -21.59 5.21
C ALA A 190 -9.80 -22.86 5.64
N GLU A 191 -9.47 -23.69 4.66
CA GLU A 191 -8.52 -24.79 4.84
C GLU A 191 -7.10 -24.22 4.93
N THR A 192 -6.51 -24.27 6.12
CA THR A 192 -5.20 -23.70 6.43
C THR A 192 -4.60 -24.40 7.64
N GLU A 193 -3.28 -24.43 7.72
CA GLU A 193 -2.54 -24.90 8.89
C GLU A 193 -2.49 -23.86 10.03
N LEU A 194 -2.92 -22.61 9.76
CA LEU A 194 -2.98 -21.56 10.76
C LEU A 194 -4.12 -21.79 11.74
N ARG A 195 -4.03 -21.19 12.92
CA ARG A 195 -5.15 -21.15 13.86
C ARG A 195 -6.35 -20.47 13.19
N LYS A 196 -7.51 -21.15 13.23
CA LYS A 196 -8.75 -20.66 12.58
C LYS A 196 -9.31 -19.46 13.33
N GLY A 197 -9.75 -18.44 12.56
CA GLY A 197 -10.31 -17.20 13.10
C GLY A 197 -9.44 -15.97 12.85
N HIS A 198 -9.57 -14.95 13.69
CA HIS A 198 -8.95 -13.63 13.51
C HIS A 198 -8.48 -13.00 14.84
N ILE A 199 -7.77 -11.89 14.75
CA ILE A 199 -7.36 -11.09 15.93
C ILE A 199 -8.63 -10.49 16.56
N PRO A 200 -8.84 -10.65 17.88
CA PRO A 200 -10.05 -10.18 18.55
C PRO A 200 -10.39 -8.73 18.26
N GLY A 201 -11.67 -8.49 17.92
CA GLY A 201 -12.17 -7.15 17.60
C GLY A 201 -11.74 -6.58 16.24
N ALA A 202 -11.05 -7.35 15.39
CA ALA A 202 -10.76 -6.93 14.04
C ALA A 202 -12.02 -6.92 13.16
N VAL A 203 -12.05 -6.03 12.16
CA VAL A 203 -13.07 -6.03 11.11
C VAL A 203 -12.48 -6.57 9.82
N ASN A 204 -13.26 -7.33 9.07
CA ASN A 204 -12.80 -7.86 7.78
C ASN A 204 -13.09 -6.88 6.64
N ILE A 205 -12.04 -6.51 5.92
CA ILE A 205 -12.09 -5.82 4.63
C ILE A 205 -11.13 -6.53 3.70
N ASN A 206 -11.62 -7.57 2.98
CA ASN A 206 -10.83 -8.30 1.99
C ASN A 206 -10.18 -7.31 1.01
N TYR A 207 -8.86 -7.43 0.83
CA TYR A 207 -8.08 -6.51 -0.01
C TYR A 207 -8.63 -6.34 -1.44
N GLU A 208 -9.26 -7.37 -2.00
CA GLU A 208 -9.88 -7.30 -3.33
C GLU A 208 -11.05 -6.33 -3.38
N THR A 209 -11.71 -6.09 -2.24
CA THR A 209 -12.87 -5.18 -2.18
C THR A 209 -12.49 -3.71 -2.36
N VAL A 210 -11.21 -3.34 -2.26
CA VAL A 210 -10.76 -1.97 -2.58
C VAL A 210 -10.52 -1.78 -4.09
N LEU A 211 -10.58 -2.86 -4.88
CA LEU A 211 -10.40 -2.85 -6.32
C LEU A 211 -11.74 -2.97 -7.05
N ASP A 212 -11.80 -2.42 -8.26
CA ASP A 212 -12.87 -2.67 -9.21
C ASP A 212 -12.63 -4.00 -9.98
N PRO A 213 -13.60 -4.47 -10.79
CA PRO A 213 -13.43 -5.69 -11.58
C PRO A 213 -12.31 -5.66 -12.62
N LYS A 214 -11.72 -4.49 -12.90
CA LYS A 214 -10.56 -4.34 -13.80
C LYS A 214 -9.23 -4.30 -13.02
N GLY A 215 -9.26 -4.48 -11.70
CA GLY A 215 -8.09 -4.40 -10.84
C GLY A 215 -7.60 -2.98 -10.57
N MET A 216 -8.40 -1.97 -10.91
CA MET A 216 -8.10 -0.57 -10.59
C MET A 216 -8.63 -0.22 -9.19
N LEU A 217 -8.00 0.74 -8.55
CA LEU A 217 -8.49 1.21 -7.25
C LEU A 217 -9.89 1.83 -7.44
N LYS A 218 -10.82 1.46 -6.57
CA LYS A 218 -12.16 2.06 -6.53
C LYS A 218 -12.08 3.57 -6.29
N THR A 219 -13.12 4.29 -6.68
CA THR A 219 -13.21 5.74 -6.43
C THR A 219 -13.17 6.06 -4.94
N ASN A 220 -12.73 7.26 -4.60
CA ASN A 220 -12.69 7.72 -3.20
C ASN A 220 -14.06 7.63 -2.51
N ALA A 221 -15.15 7.87 -3.23
CA ALA A 221 -16.51 7.77 -2.69
C ALA A 221 -16.85 6.31 -2.32
N GLU A 222 -16.55 5.35 -3.19
CA GLU A 222 -16.79 3.93 -2.94
C GLU A 222 -15.90 3.41 -1.82
N LEU A 223 -14.60 3.78 -1.81
CA LEU A 223 -13.67 3.40 -0.75
C LEU A 223 -14.11 3.97 0.61
N LYS A 224 -14.51 5.24 0.65
CA LYS A 224 -15.01 5.87 1.88
C LYS A 224 -16.22 5.11 2.41
N THR A 225 -17.21 4.81 1.56
CA THR A 225 -18.39 4.04 1.94
C THR A 225 -18.00 2.64 2.45
N LEU A 226 -17.07 1.96 1.77
CA LEU A 226 -16.59 0.64 2.17
C LEU A 226 -15.98 0.68 3.59
N PHE A 227 -15.06 1.60 3.84
CA PHE A 227 -14.35 1.68 5.12
C PHE A 227 -15.29 2.15 6.25
N GLU A 228 -16.07 3.20 6.05
CA GLU A 228 -16.98 3.74 7.07
C GLU A 228 -18.08 2.76 7.45
N SER A 229 -18.59 1.94 6.51
CA SER A 229 -19.57 0.89 6.78
C SER A 229 -19.08 -0.18 7.76
N LYS A 230 -17.77 -0.30 7.93
CA LYS A 230 -17.09 -1.21 8.86
C LYS A 230 -16.53 -0.50 10.10
N GLY A 231 -16.91 0.77 10.32
CA GLY A 231 -16.43 1.56 11.45
C GLY A 231 -14.98 2.02 11.34
N VAL A 232 -14.39 1.93 10.15
CA VAL A 232 -13.03 2.44 9.84
C VAL A 232 -13.17 3.91 9.45
N THR A 233 -12.92 4.81 10.39
CA THR A 233 -13.08 6.26 10.25
C THR A 233 -11.76 7.01 10.45
N SER A 234 -11.63 8.21 9.88
CA SER A 234 -10.35 8.95 9.81
C SER A 234 -9.85 9.51 11.15
N ASP A 235 -10.70 9.56 12.16
CA ASP A 235 -10.35 9.97 13.53
C ASP A 235 -9.58 8.88 14.30
N LYS A 236 -9.75 7.61 13.90
CA LYS A 236 -9.11 6.45 14.54
C LYS A 236 -7.72 6.15 13.96
N THR A 237 -6.92 5.46 14.76
CA THR A 237 -5.71 4.80 14.26
C THR A 237 -6.09 3.47 13.63
N VAL A 238 -5.84 3.33 12.33
CA VAL A 238 -6.12 2.09 11.59
C VAL A 238 -4.85 1.24 11.53
N ILE A 239 -4.96 -0.02 11.96
CA ILE A 239 -3.88 -1.00 11.81
C ILE A 239 -4.36 -2.09 10.86
N ALA A 240 -3.82 -2.09 9.63
CA ALA A 240 -4.12 -3.10 8.63
C ALA A 240 -3.16 -4.28 8.73
N PHE A 241 -3.66 -5.48 8.54
CA PHE A 241 -2.86 -6.72 8.48
C PHE A 241 -3.54 -7.74 7.56
N CYS A 242 -2.83 -8.80 7.22
CA CYS A 242 -3.42 -10.00 6.62
C CYS A 242 -2.69 -11.24 7.17
N GLU A 243 -2.37 -12.24 6.37
CA GLU A 243 -1.54 -13.37 6.80
C GLU A 243 -0.08 -12.96 7.04
N THR A 244 0.55 -12.29 6.04
CA THR A 244 1.96 -11.88 6.01
C THR A 244 2.13 -10.40 5.67
N SER A 245 1.08 -9.60 5.83
CA SER A 245 0.96 -8.17 5.53
C SER A 245 1.22 -7.76 4.06
N VAL A 246 1.22 -8.70 3.12
CA VAL A 246 1.30 -8.42 1.69
C VAL A 246 0.00 -7.74 1.21
N ARG A 247 -1.16 -8.39 1.47
CA ARG A 247 -2.49 -7.86 1.10
C ARG A 247 -2.87 -6.57 1.84
N ALA A 248 -2.33 -6.38 3.04
CA ALA A 248 -2.54 -5.15 3.83
C ALA A 248 -1.95 -3.88 3.17
N GLY A 249 -0.93 -4.03 2.32
CA GLY A 249 -0.27 -2.91 1.66
C GLY A 249 -1.17 -2.11 0.73
N ILE A 250 -2.07 -2.76 -0.02
CA ILE A 250 -3.01 -2.05 -0.88
C ILE A 250 -4.16 -1.41 -0.09
N VAL A 251 -4.55 -2.01 1.04
CA VAL A 251 -5.51 -1.40 1.97
C VAL A 251 -4.90 -0.14 2.61
N PHE A 252 -3.63 -0.19 2.99
CA PHE A 252 -2.88 0.98 3.46
C PHE A 252 -2.87 2.10 2.40
N LEU A 253 -2.55 1.79 1.15
CA LEU A 253 -2.57 2.73 0.04
C LEU A 253 -3.96 3.38 -0.12
N ALA A 254 -5.05 2.59 -0.11
CA ALA A 254 -6.41 3.07 -0.27
C ALA A 254 -6.79 4.06 0.86
N LEU A 255 -6.47 3.73 2.11
CA LEU A 255 -6.71 4.61 3.26
C LEU A 255 -5.87 5.90 3.18
N LYS A 256 -4.60 5.80 2.77
CA LYS A 256 -3.76 7.00 2.56
C LYS A 256 -4.31 7.89 1.45
N GLY A 257 -4.81 7.31 0.36
CA GLY A 257 -5.48 8.03 -0.73
C GLY A 257 -6.74 8.77 -0.29
N LEU A 258 -7.45 8.26 0.71
CA LEU A 258 -8.58 8.93 1.36
C LEU A 258 -8.17 10.02 2.37
N GLY A 259 -6.85 10.24 2.58
CA GLY A 259 -6.36 11.25 3.51
C GLY A 259 -6.30 10.81 4.98
N TYR A 260 -6.42 9.51 5.28
CA TYR A 260 -6.28 9.02 6.65
C TYR A 260 -4.84 9.25 7.13
N SER A 261 -4.67 10.02 8.19
CA SER A 261 -3.36 10.39 8.73
C SER A 261 -2.71 9.27 9.55
N LYS A 262 -3.53 8.51 10.30
CA LYS A 262 -3.11 7.51 11.28
C LYS A 262 -3.33 6.10 10.75
N VAL A 263 -2.55 5.69 9.74
CA VAL A 263 -2.65 4.34 9.14
C VAL A 263 -1.32 3.62 9.30
N LYS A 264 -1.36 2.40 9.80
CA LYS A 264 -0.21 1.52 10.02
C LYS A 264 -0.46 0.15 9.41
N VAL A 265 0.62 -0.56 9.13
CA VAL A 265 0.57 -2.00 8.81
C VAL A 265 1.22 -2.77 9.96
N TYR A 266 0.54 -3.79 10.47
CA TYR A 266 1.11 -4.75 11.40
C TYR A 266 1.95 -5.75 10.61
N ASP A 267 3.27 -5.56 10.62
CA ASP A 267 4.19 -6.28 9.75
C ASP A 267 4.27 -7.79 10.04
N GLY A 268 4.27 -8.18 11.33
CA GLY A 268 4.22 -9.58 11.74
C GLY A 268 2.92 -10.30 11.38
N ALA A 269 1.86 -9.55 11.18
CA ALA A 269 0.57 -10.00 10.65
C ALA A 269 -0.08 -11.13 11.48
N TYR A 270 -1.04 -11.83 10.87
CA TYR A 270 -1.70 -12.95 11.53
C TYR A 270 -0.75 -14.12 11.79
N LEU A 271 0.27 -14.27 10.94
CA LEU A 271 1.27 -15.34 11.10
C LEU A 271 2.04 -15.21 12.43
N GLU A 272 2.49 -14.00 12.78
CA GLU A 272 3.16 -13.74 14.07
C GLU A 272 2.16 -13.82 15.23
N TRP A 273 0.97 -13.29 15.05
CA TRP A 273 -0.08 -13.30 16.08
C TRP A 273 -0.44 -14.72 16.51
N GLN A 274 -0.74 -15.59 15.56
CA GLN A 274 -1.19 -16.95 15.80
C GLN A 274 -0.07 -17.87 16.33
N ALA A 275 1.20 -17.61 16.00
CA ALA A 275 2.36 -18.34 16.49
C ALA A 275 2.59 -18.11 18.00
N THR A 276 2.09 -17.03 18.55
CA THR A 276 2.16 -16.72 19.98
C THR A 276 0.97 -17.35 20.70
N SER A 277 1.19 -18.46 21.39
CA SER A 277 0.14 -19.30 22.01
C SER A 277 -0.74 -18.57 23.03
N SER A 278 -0.20 -17.56 23.71
CA SER A 278 -0.93 -16.72 24.66
C SER A 278 -1.88 -15.71 24.00
N ASN A 279 -1.75 -15.45 22.70
CA ASN A 279 -2.64 -14.56 22.00
C ASN A 279 -3.99 -15.26 21.74
N LYS A 280 -5.09 -14.54 22.00
CA LYS A 280 -6.43 -15.03 21.70
C LYS A 280 -6.72 -14.93 20.21
N VAL A 281 -7.58 -15.83 19.73
CA VAL A 281 -8.17 -15.83 18.39
C VAL A 281 -9.68 -15.90 18.57
N GLU A 282 -10.41 -15.14 17.77
CA GLU A 282 -11.87 -15.02 17.77
C GLU A 282 -12.47 -15.58 16.49
#